data_8c5087c7d68be181035df5f02b62213b
#
_entry.id   8c5087c7d68be181035df5f02b62213b
#
_cell.length_a   1.000
_cell.length_b   1.000
_cell.length_c   1.000
_cell.angle_alpha   90.00
_cell.angle_beta   90.00
_cell.angle_gamma   90.00
#
_symmetry.space_group_name_H-M   'P 1'
#
loop_
_entity.id
_entity.type
_entity.pdbx_description
1 polymer ?
#
loop_
_entity_poly.entity_id
_entity_poly.type
_entity_poly.pdbx_seq_one_letter_code
_entity_poly.pdbx_strand_id
1 'polypeptide(L)'
;EYTLFFKVKDTLNTMEYWSATAFQVQDLLTSGWVILGENSNGEVQMDMITYSVDTIVLKDILAESGLPVLRDPVKVWVVDNYTANMIHVSTGDGTYRLTREDFKGGDHTHLKYNFFDPGSLEHFTLQDVGQIRNYNRAAIIDDLLFHNSSMIQSSIFQNPANHYQGTYDLFDVGDKIAYNPKAMTYYYILYNKTEQRFVYTGGRAYGTPAGYCDTLKDTRSDVEIFSWK
;
A
#
# COMPACT_ATOMS: atom_id res chain seq x y z
N GLU A 1 4.87 18.24 21.14
CA GLU A 1 4.42 18.64 22.47
C GLU A 1 4.64 20.14 22.64
N TYR A 2 3.60 20.87 23.09
CA TYR A 2 3.63 22.31 23.27
C TYR A 2 3.34 22.62 24.74
N THR A 3 3.86 23.75 25.21
CA THR A 3 3.54 24.28 26.54
C THR A 3 2.77 25.57 26.39
N LEU A 4 1.56 25.59 26.94
CA LEU A 4 0.74 26.78 26.98
C LEU A 4 0.95 27.47 28.31
N PHE A 5 1.33 28.74 28.27
CA PHE A 5 1.54 29.57 29.44
C PHE A 5 0.35 30.50 29.63
N PHE A 6 -0.20 30.50 30.85
CA PHE A 6 -1.23 31.41 31.25
C PHE A 6 -0.62 32.46 32.19
N LYS A 7 -0.90 33.69 31.90
CA LYS A 7 -0.51 34.82 32.75
C LYS A 7 -1.76 35.57 33.16
N VAL A 8 -1.99 35.67 34.45
CA VAL A 8 -3.06 36.51 35.03
C VAL A 8 -2.42 37.63 35.81
N LYS A 9 -2.82 38.86 35.52
CA LYS A 9 -2.38 40.04 36.26
C LYS A 9 -3.54 40.59 37.05
N ASP A 10 -3.35 40.69 38.34
CA ASP A 10 -4.29 41.37 39.22
C ASP A 10 -4.16 42.89 39.01
N THR A 11 -5.24 43.54 38.62
CA THR A 11 -5.27 44.96 38.31
C THR A 11 -5.27 45.87 39.57
N LEU A 12 -5.53 45.32 40.73
CA LEU A 12 -5.60 46.06 41.97
C LEU A 12 -4.24 46.14 42.65
N ASN A 13 -3.50 45.04 42.67
CA ASN A 13 -2.22 44.96 43.40
C ASN A 13 -1.01 44.74 42.47
N THR A 14 -1.23 44.68 41.13
CA THR A 14 -0.22 44.45 40.09
C THR A 14 0.51 43.12 40.19
N MET A 15 0.07 42.19 41.01
CA MET A 15 0.66 40.85 41.12
C MET A 15 0.38 40.04 39.85
N GLU A 16 1.37 39.26 39.45
CA GLU A 16 1.29 38.39 38.29
C GLU A 16 1.37 36.94 38.73
N TYR A 17 0.44 36.12 38.20
CA TYR A 17 0.37 34.67 38.43
C TYR A 17 0.60 33.98 37.11
N TRP A 18 1.45 32.97 37.14
CA TRP A 18 1.79 32.17 35.99
C TRP A 18 1.38 30.72 36.20
N SER A 19 0.82 30.11 35.20
CA SER A 19 0.60 28.68 35.14
C SER A 19 1.00 28.17 33.79
N ALA A 20 1.51 26.97 33.75
CA ALA A 20 1.88 26.30 32.49
C ALA A 20 1.22 24.93 32.42
N THR A 21 0.70 24.58 31.26
CA THR A 21 0.17 23.25 31.01
C THR A 21 0.72 22.74 29.70
N ALA A 22 1.14 21.47 29.65
CA ALA A 22 1.50 20.82 28.46
C ALA A 22 0.24 20.44 27.66
N PHE A 23 0.26 20.64 26.35
CA PHE A 23 -0.77 20.11 25.45
C PHE A 23 -0.13 19.52 24.22
N GLN A 24 -0.80 18.53 23.67
CA GLN A 24 -0.40 17.88 22.46
C GLN A 24 -1.44 18.18 21.38
N VAL A 25 -0.98 18.70 20.25
CA VAL A 25 -1.79 18.76 19.03
C VAL A 25 -1.71 17.39 18.38
N GLN A 26 -2.83 16.72 18.25
CA GLN A 26 -2.93 15.46 17.56
C GLN A 26 -3.58 15.72 16.21
N ASP A 27 -2.92 15.25 15.14
CA ASP A 27 -3.50 15.28 13.81
C ASP A 27 -4.64 14.25 13.74
N LEU A 28 -5.78 14.65 13.21
CA LEU A 28 -6.94 13.78 13.03
C LEU A 28 -6.68 12.66 12.02
N LEU A 29 -5.71 12.84 11.13
CA LEU A 29 -5.38 11.89 10.06
C LEU A 29 -4.39 10.79 10.49
N THR A 30 -3.90 10.79 11.73
CA THR A 30 -2.85 9.87 12.17
C THR A 30 -3.32 8.46 12.48
N SER A 31 -4.59 8.29 12.85
CA SER A 31 -5.14 6.96 13.19
C SER A 31 -6.64 6.89 12.91
N GLY A 32 -7.09 5.77 12.36
CA GLY A 32 -8.50 5.56 12.07
C GLY A 32 -8.73 4.48 11.02
N TRP A 33 -9.97 4.39 10.58
CA TRP A 33 -10.41 3.51 9.50
C TRP A 33 -10.61 4.34 8.24
N VAL A 34 -10.07 3.87 7.15
CA VAL A 34 -10.28 4.44 5.82
C VAL A 34 -11.28 3.57 5.06
N ILE A 35 -12.27 4.19 4.47
CA ILE A 35 -13.34 3.54 3.70
C ILE A 35 -13.29 4.10 2.30
N LEU A 36 -13.06 3.24 1.31
CA LEU A 36 -13.09 3.58 -0.10
C LEU A 36 -14.44 3.15 -0.69
N GLY A 37 -15.04 3.99 -1.48
CA GLY A 37 -16.31 3.73 -2.14
C GLY A 37 -16.56 4.68 -3.30
N GLU A 38 -17.78 4.66 -3.80
CA GLU A 38 -18.25 5.58 -4.85
C GLU A 38 -19.26 6.57 -4.27
N ASN A 39 -19.23 7.77 -4.79
CA ASN A 39 -20.27 8.75 -4.56
C ASN A 39 -21.46 8.55 -5.54
N SER A 40 -22.50 9.37 -5.43
CA SER A 40 -23.69 9.28 -6.28
C SER A 40 -23.43 9.53 -7.78
N ASN A 41 -22.26 10.07 -8.13
CA ASN A 41 -21.86 10.33 -9.51
C ASN A 41 -20.99 9.20 -10.09
N GLY A 42 -20.73 8.12 -9.35
CA GLY A 42 -19.82 7.05 -9.74
C GLY A 42 -18.35 7.44 -9.65
N GLU A 43 -18.03 8.48 -8.86
CA GLU A 43 -16.66 8.93 -8.64
C GLU A 43 -16.13 8.33 -7.34
N VAL A 44 -14.85 8.02 -7.30
CA VAL A 44 -14.20 7.46 -6.12
C VAL A 44 -14.19 8.48 -4.99
N GLN A 45 -14.71 8.06 -3.85
CA GLN A 45 -14.71 8.81 -2.61
C GLN A 45 -14.00 8.01 -1.52
N MET A 46 -13.26 8.70 -0.68
CA MET A 46 -12.59 8.09 0.46
C MET A 46 -12.95 8.84 1.74
N ASP A 47 -13.58 8.12 2.67
CA ASP A 47 -13.94 8.63 3.99
C ASP A 47 -12.98 8.10 5.05
N MET A 48 -12.83 8.80 6.16
CA MET A 48 -12.06 8.35 7.30
C MET A 48 -12.86 8.49 8.59
N ILE A 49 -12.84 7.43 9.39
CA ILE A 49 -13.35 7.45 10.76
C ILE A 49 -12.14 7.47 11.69
N THR A 50 -11.93 8.55 12.38
CA THR A 50 -10.82 8.70 13.32
C THR A 50 -11.32 8.69 14.77
N TYR A 51 -10.47 8.19 15.65
CA TYR A 51 -10.74 8.08 17.08
C TYR A 51 -9.67 8.88 17.83
N SER A 52 -10.12 9.93 18.47
CA SER A 52 -9.30 10.71 19.39
C SER A 52 -9.99 10.72 20.76
N VAL A 53 -10.53 11.87 21.18
CA VAL A 53 -11.41 11.97 22.34
C VAL A 53 -12.83 11.53 21.96
N ASP A 54 -13.24 11.90 20.75
CA ASP A 54 -14.52 11.55 20.14
C ASP A 54 -14.32 10.85 18.80
N THR A 55 -15.37 10.18 18.32
CA THR A 55 -15.42 9.63 16.98
C THR A 55 -15.73 10.74 15.98
N ILE A 56 -14.83 10.98 15.05
CA ILE A 56 -14.97 12.00 13.99
C ILE A 56 -15.01 11.30 12.64
N VAL A 57 -15.98 11.68 11.83
CA VAL A 57 -16.08 11.21 10.44
C VAL A 57 -15.64 12.33 9.51
N LEU A 58 -14.54 12.11 8.82
CA LEU A 58 -14.04 12.97 7.75
C LEU A 58 -14.54 12.42 6.43
N LYS A 59 -15.34 13.20 5.73
CA LYS A 59 -15.90 12.79 4.44
C LYS A 59 -15.05 13.30 3.31
N ASP A 60 -14.91 12.43 2.30
CA ASP A 60 -14.25 12.73 1.03
C ASP A 60 -12.87 13.38 1.19
N ILE A 61 -12.00 12.69 1.91
CA ILE A 61 -10.61 13.16 2.10
C ILE A 61 -9.82 13.20 0.80
N LEU A 62 -10.34 12.63 -0.31
CA LEU A 62 -9.75 12.74 -1.64
C LEU A 62 -10.07 14.07 -2.35
N ALA A 63 -11.14 14.77 -1.98
CA ALA A 63 -11.56 16.01 -2.65
C ALA A 63 -10.45 17.07 -2.71
N GLU A 64 -9.60 17.11 -1.68
CA GLU A 64 -8.48 18.05 -1.61
C GLU A 64 -7.11 17.39 -1.83
N SER A 65 -7.08 16.13 -2.24
CA SER A 65 -5.82 15.38 -2.39
C SER A 65 -4.95 15.85 -3.56
N GLY A 66 -5.55 16.51 -4.56
CA GLY A 66 -4.90 16.87 -5.82
C GLY A 66 -4.90 15.75 -6.86
N LEU A 67 -5.60 14.63 -6.59
CA LEU A 67 -5.81 13.58 -7.58
C LEU A 67 -6.82 14.01 -8.65
N PRO A 68 -6.75 13.45 -9.86
CA PRO A 68 -7.84 13.58 -10.83
C PRO A 68 -9.12 12.89 -10.32
N VAL A 69 -10.23 13.13 -10.97
CA VAL A 69 -11.46 12.38 -10.72
C VAL A 69 -11.23 10.93 -11.12
N LEU A 70 -11.43 10.02 -10.17
CA LEU A 70 -11.19 8.59 -10.33
C LEU A 70 -12.51 7.82 -10.33
N ARG A 71 -12.53 6.63 -10.93
CA ARG A 71 -13.68 5.74 -11.03
C ARG A 71 -13.30 4.30 -10.70
N ASP A 72 -14.32 3.47 -10.45
CA ASP A 72 -14.15 2.04 -10.19
C ASP A 72 -13.19 1.77 -9.02
N PRO A 73 -13.59 2.08 -7.79
CA PRO A 73 -12.73 1.88 -6.62
C PRO A 73 -12.42 0.41 -6.40
N VAL A 74 -11.13 0.07 -6.30
CA VAL A 74 -10.66 -1.30 -6.08
C VAL A 74 -10.29 -1.50 -4.62
N LYS A 75 -9.28 -0.77 -4.13
CA LYS A 75 -8.79 -0.95 -2.76
C LYS A 75 -7.87 0.17 -2.30
N VAL A 76 -7.77 0.33 -0.99
CA VAL A 76 -6.74 1.15 -0.35
C VAL A 76 -5.70 0.24 0.26
N TRP A 77 -4.44 0.57 0.04
CA TRP A 77 -3.29 -0.11 0.58
C TRP A 77 -2.46 0.82 1.46
N VAL A 78 -2.07 0.36 2.61
CA VAL A 78 -1.02 1.01 3.40
C VAL A 78 0.26 0.23 3.20
N VAL A 79 1.23 0.83 2.55
CA VAL A 79 2.50 0.19 2.22
C VAL A 79 3.62 0.92 2.94
N ASP A 80 4.27 0.22 3.86
CA ASP A 80 5.44 0.76 4.54
C ASP A 80 6.60 0.86 3.55
N ASN A 81 7.19 2.03 3.45
CA ASN A 81 8.41 2.25 2.70
C ASN A 81 9.53 2.65 3.67
N TYR A 82 10.78 2.40 3.28
CA TYR A 82 11.95 2.73 4.10
C TYR A 82 12.00 4.21 4.52
N THR A 83 11.51 5.09 3.68
CA THR A 83 11.57 6.55 3.87
C THR A 83 10.25 7.20 4.25
N ALA A 84 9.11 6.56 3.95
CA ALA A 84 7.78 7.08 4.27
C ALA A 84 6.71 6.01 4.09
N ASN A 85 5.73 6.01 4.98
CA ASN A 85 4.52 5.22 4.80
C ASN A 85 3.66 5.89 3.75
N MET A 86 3.29 5.12 2.72
CA MET A 86 2.46 5.61 1.63
C MET A 86 1.11 4.92 1.62
N ILE A 87 0.09 5.67 1.29
CA ILE A 87 -1.24 5.13 1.03
C ILE A 87 -1.40 5.04 -0.47
N HIS A 88 -1.80 3.87 -0.95
CA HIS A 88 -2.10 3.66 -2.36
C HIS A 88 -3.61 3.52 -2.52
N VAL A 89 -4.19 4.36 -3.34
CA VAL A 89 -5.59 4.28 -3.77
C VAL A 89 -5.60 3.63 -5.14
N SER A 90 -6.12 2.40 -5.21
CA SER A 90 -6.23 1.62 -6.44
C SER A 90 -7.65 1.71 -6.98
N THR A 91 -7.76 1.98 -8.26
CA THR A 91 -9.02 2.19 -9.00
C THR A 91 -8.91 1.59 -10.40
N GLY A 92 -10.01 1.54 -11.13
CA GLY A 92 -9.99 1.14 -12.54
C GLY A 92 -9.19 2.10 -13.44
N ASP A 93 -9.12 3.38 -13.04
CA ASP A 93 -8.33 4.40 -13.75
C ASP A 93 -6.83 4.40 -13.38
N GLY A 94 -6.42 3.51 -12.50
CA GLY A 94 -5.04 3.37 -12.05
C GLY A 94 -4.86 3.48 -10.54
N THR A 95 -3.61 3.43 -10.12
CA THR A 95 -3.23 3.52 -8.71
C THR A 95 -2.42 4.78 -8.46
N TYR A 96 -2.79 5.50 -7.41
CA TYR A 96 -2.12 6.72 -6.99
C TYR A 96 -1.59 6.59 -5.57
N ARG A 97 -0.45 7.20 -5.32
CA ARG A 97 0.14 7.28 -3.98
C ARG A 97 -0.25 8.58 -3.31
N LEU A 98 -0.60 8.49 -2.05
CA LEU A 98 -0.87 9.62 -1.19
C LEU A 98 0.10 9.64 -0.02
N THR A 99 0.45 10.81 0.44
CA THR A 99 1.12 10.99 1.74
C THR A 99 0.19 10.54 2.85
N ARG A 100 0.75 10.01 3.92
CA ARG A 100 -0.04 9.53 5.06
C ARG A 100 -0.51 10.69 5.95
N GLU A 101 0.26 11.75 5.99
CA GLU A 101 0.08 12.86 6.91
C GLU A 101 -1.10 13.74 6.52
N ASP A 102 -1.31 13.96 5.22
CA ASP A 102 -2.30 14.91 4.70
C ASP A 102 -3.08 14.42 3.49
N PHE A 103 -2.90 13.14 3.10
CA PHE A 103 -3.54 12.50 1.94
C PHE A 103 -3.35 13.28 0.63
N LYS A 104 -2.21 13.93 0.48
CA LYS A 104 -1.89 14.68 -0.74
C LYS A 104 -1.22 13.79 -1.78
N GLY A 105 -1.51 14.10 -3.04
CA GLY A 105 -0.98 13.41 -4.22
C GLY A 105 -1.05 14.31 -5.44
N GLY A 106 -1.37 13.74 -6.59
CA GLY A 106 -1.51 14.40 -7.88
C GLY A 106 -1.07 13.48 -9.01
N ASP A 107 -1.12 13.96 -10.25
CA ASP A 107 -0.75 13.17 -11.43
C ASP A 107 0.65 12.54 -11.33
N HIS A 108 1.59 13.25 -10.70
CA HIS A 108 2.97 12.80 -10.51
C HIS A 108 3.09 11.62 -9.51
N THR A 109 2.03 11.32 -8.75
CA THR A 109 2.01 10.21 -7.81
C THR A 109 1.40 8.94 -8.40
N HIS A 110 1.00 8.96 -9.66
CA HIS A 110 0.50 7.79 -10.36
C HIS A 110 1.53 6.66 -10.36
N LEU A 111 1.09 5.43 -10.16
CA LEU A 111 1.96 4.26 -10.01
C LEU A 111 2.87 4.01 -11.22
N LYS A 112 2.48 4.45 -12.43
CA LYS A 112 3.30 4.36 -13.65
C LYS A 112 4.72 4.92 -13.49
N TYR A 113 4.89 5.93 -12.65
CA TYR A 113 6.20 6.52 -12.39
C TYR A 113 7.09 5.67 -11.45
N ASN A 114 6.56 4.55 -10.97
CA ASN A 114 7.31 3.57 -10.21
C ASN A 114 7.83 2.40 -11.06
N PHE A 115 7.81 2.52 -12.37
CA PHE A 115 8.33 1.50 -13.28
C PHE A 115 9.52 2.03 -14.05
N PHE A 116 10.51 1.16 -14.26
CA PHE A 116 11.63 1.45 -15.15
C PHE A 116 11.17 1.44 -16.60
N ASP A 117 10.39 0.44 -16.95
CA ASP A 117 9.71 0.32 -18.24
C ASP A 117 8.25 -0.10 -17.98
N PRO A 118 7.29 0.81 -18.12
CA PRO A 118 5.88 0.47 -17.96
C PRO A 118 5.30 -0.41 -19.08
N GLY A 119 5.97 -0.49 -20.21
CA GLY A 119 5.77 -1.36 -21.38
C GLY A 119 4.36 -1.84 -21.69
N SER A 120 3.96 -2.94 -21.07
CA SER A 120 2.69 -3.63 -21.35
C SER A 120 1.55 -3.30 -20.38
N LEU A 121 1.76 -2.42 -19.40
CA LEU A 121 0.74 -2.05 -18.44
C LEU A 121 -0.19 -0.98 -19.02
N GLU A 122 -1.50 -1.19 -18.88
CA GLU A 122 -2.51 -0.28 -19.44
C GLU A 122 -3.11 0.63 -18.36
N HIS A 123 -3.49 0.06 -17.22
CA HIS A 123 -4.24 0.76 -16.17
C HIS A 123 -3.42 1.03 -14.92
N PHE A 124 -2.39 0.24 -14.64
CA PHE A 124 -1.62 0.31 -13.39
C PHE A 124 -2.47 0.08 -12.14
N THR A 125 -3.46 -0.81 -12.26
CA THR A 125 -4.33 -1.17 -11.15
C THR A 125 -3.63 -2.13 -10.21
N LEU A 126 -3.33 -1.68 -8.99
CA LEU A 126 -2.73 -2.51 -7.95
C LEU A 126 -3.78 -3.44 -7.35
N GLN A 127 -3.68 -4.73 -7.63
CA GLN A 127 -4.62 -5.75 -7.18
C GLN A 127 -4.24 -6.34 -5.83
N ASP A 128 -2.94 -6.55 -5.60
CA ASP A 128 -2.43 -6.99 -4.31
C ASP A 128 -0.95 -6.61 -4.11
N VAL A 129 -0.55 -6.51 -2.84
CA VAL A 129 0.83 -6.25 -2.47
C VAL A 129 1.24 -7.09 -1.26
N GLY A 130 2.33 -7.82 -1.41
CA GLY A 130 2.98 -8.55 -0.33
C GLY A 130 4.27 -7.83 0.07
N GLN A 131 4.44 -7.58 1.37
CA GLN A 131 5.66 -6.98 1.90
C GLN A 131 6.26 -7.88 2.96
N ILE A 132 7.48 -8.31 2.72
CA ILE A 132 8.27 -9.07 3.67
C ILE A 132 9.32 -8.17 4.33
N ARG A 133 9.98 -8.73 5.34
CA ARG A 133 11.05 -8.05 6.08
C ARG A 133 12.06 -7.40 5.12
N ASN A 134 12.63 -6.26 5.53
CA ASN A 134 13.58 -5.46 4.76
C ASN A 134 12.97 -4.80 3.49
N TYR A 135 11.67 -4.50 3.53
CA TYR A 135 10.98 -3.72 2.49
C TYR A 135 11.01 -4.30 1.08
N ASN A 136 11.36 -5.59 0.93
CA ASN A 136 11.13 -6.28 -0.33
C ASN A 136 9.63 -6.48 -0.52
N ARG A 137 9.15 -6.14 -1.70
CA ARG A 137 7.75 -6.19 -2.05
C ARG A 137 7.53 -6.98 -3.31
N ALA A 138 6.40 -7.69 -3.34
CA ALA A 138 5.81 -8.19 -4.56
C ALA A 138 4.46 -7.50 -4.75
N ALA A 139 4.12 -7.16 -5.96
CA ALA A 139 2.85 -6.53 -6.31
C ALA A 139 2.25 -7.21 -7.53
N ILE A 140 0.94 -7.37 -7.53
CA ILE A 140 0.17 -7.76 -8.70
C ILE A 140 -0.45 -6.49 -9.25
N ILE A 141 -0.11 -6.17 -10.50
CA ILE A 141 -0.55 -4.97 -11.18
C ILE A 141 -0.94 -5.38 -12.60
N ASP A 142 -2.19 -5.11 -12.99
CA ASP A 142 -2.76 -5.52 -14.28
C ASP A 142 -2.49 -7.00 -14.60
N ASP A 143 -2.78 -7.90 -13.62
CA ASP A 143 -2.58 -9.36 -13.70
C ASP A 143 -1.12 -9.82 -13.90
N LEU A 144 -0.15 -8.94 -13.73
CA LEU A 144 1.27 -9.24 -13.77
C LEU A 144 1.91 -9.12 -12.40
N LEU A 145 2.86 -10.01 -12.11
CA LEU A 145 3.63 -9.96 -10.88
C LEU A 145 4.89 -9.12 -11.06
N PHE A 146 5.12 -8.22 -10.14
CA PHE A 146 6.33 -7.40 -10.09
C PHE A 146 7.03 -7.53 -8.75
N HIS A 147 8.35 -7.47 -8.77
CA HIS A 147 9.18 -7.40 -7.58
C HIS A 147 9.85 -6.04 -7.45
N ASN A 148 9.94 -5.57 -6.21
CA ASN A 148 10.72 -4.41 -5.83
C ASN A 148 11.70 -4.81 -4.74
N SER A 149 12.98 -4.55 -4.94
CA SER A 149 14.03 -4.85 -3.96
C SER A 149 14.42 -3.61 -3.17
N SER A 150 14.43 -3.75 -1.85
CA SER A 150 14.87 -2.68 -0.94
C SER A 150 16.33 -2.27 -1.12
N MET A 151 17.15 -3.13 -1.71
CA MET A 151 18.58 -2.84 -1.86
C MET A 151 18.88 -1.70 -2.82
N ILE A 152 18.00 -1.45 -3.76
CA ILE A 152 18.16 -0.35 -4.72
C ILE A 152 17.61 0.97 -4.15
N GLN A 153 17.04 0.94 -2.92
CA GLN A 153 16.37 2.09 -2.28
C GLN A 153 15.35 2.81 -3.18
N SER A 154 14.99 2.19 -4.28
CA SER A 154 14.05 2.74 -5.24
C SER A 154 12.69 2.09 -5.05
N SER A 155 11.65 2.89 -5.19
CA SER A 155 10.29 2.41 -5.30
C SER A 155 9.97 1.87 -6.70
N ILE A 156 11.00 1.55 -7.50
CA ILE A 156 10.87 1.19 -8.91
C ILE A 156 10.64 -0.31 -9.04
N PHE A 157 9.58 -0.67 -9.73
CA PHE A 157 9.31 -2.03 -10.19
C PHE A 157 10.08 -2.30 -11.49
N GLN A 158 10.53 -3.53 -11.62
CA GLN A 158 11.28 -3.98 -12.78
C GLN A 158 10.35 -4.76 -13.74
N ASN A 159 10.91 -5.68 -14.51
CA ASN A 159 10.16 -6.50 -15.44
C ASN A 159 9.20 -7.45 -14.71
N PRO A 160 8.10 -7.89 -15.37
CA PRO A 160 7.23 -8.91 -14.83
C PRO A 160 7.99 -10.17 -14.41
N ALA A 161 7.61 -10.75 -13.28
CA ALA A 161 8.29 -11.88 -12.65
C ALA A 161 7.46 -13.18 -12.64
N ASN A 162 6.28 -13.19 -13.27
CA ASN A 162 5.38 -14.32 -13.34
C ASN A 162 5.77 -15.26 -14.51
N HIS A 163 6.99 -15.80 -14.45
CA HIS A 163 7.51 -16.79 -15.41
C HIS A 163 8.36 -17.82 -14.68
N TYR A 164 8.55 -19.00 -15.29
CA TYR A 164 9.43 -20.01 -14.74
C TYR A 164 10.88 -19.73 -15.09
N GLN A 165 11.78 -20.23 -14.24
CA GLN A 165 13.20 -20.07 -14.46
C GLN A 165 13.61 -20.65 -15.83
N GLY A 166 14.30 -19.84 -16.62
CA GLY A 166 14.77 -20.20 -17.96
C GLY A 166 13.75 -19.99 -19.07
N THR A 167 12.58 -19.43 -18.76
CA THR A 167 11.58 -19.02 -19.75
C THR A 167 11.30 -17.51 -19.62
N TYR A 168 10.69 -16.95 -20.64
CA TYR A 168 10.16 -15.58 -20.62
C TYR A 168 8.64 -15.56 -20.84
N ASP A 169 8.03 -16.74 -20.96
CA ASP A 169 6.58 -16.86 -21.14
C ASP A 169 5.89 -16.56 -19.80
N LEU A 170 5.11 -15.49 -19.79
CA LEU A 170 4.35 -15.08 -18.61
C LEU A 170 3.11 -15.96 -18.46
N PHE A 171 2.82 -16.37 -17.23
CA PHE A 171 1.56 -17.04 -16.90
C PHE A 171 0.60 -16.05 -16.20
N ASP A 172 -0.70 -16.29 -16.31
CA ASP A 172 -1.69 -15.48 -15.64
C ASP A 172 -1.64 -15.69 -14.13
N VAL A 173 -1.54 -14.59 -13.39
CA VAL A 173 -1.46 -14.61 -11.92
C VAL A 173 -2.85 -14.42 -11.31
N GLY A 174 -3.12 -15.11 -10.21
CA GLY A 174 -4.27 -14.82 -9.35
C GLY A 174 -4.11 -13.45 -8.70
N ASP A 175 -5.22 -12.90 -8.24
CA ASP A 175 -5.33 -11.56 -7.68
C ASP A 175 -4.84 -11.44 -6.21
N LYS A 176 -4.16 -12.47 -5.68
CA LYS A 176 -3.69 -12.52 -4.29
C LYS A 176 -2.27 -13.04 -4.16
N ILE A 177 -1.56 -12.43 -3.22
CA ILE A 177 -0.22 -12.82 -2.79
C ILE A 177 -0.30 -13.31 -1.35
N ALA A 178 0.11 -14.57 -1.11
CA ALA A 178 0.34 -15.03 0.24
C ALA A 178 1.83 -14.88 0.59
N TYR A 179 2.11 -14.35 1.79
CA TYR A 179 3.46 -14.14 2.27
C TYR A 179 3.51 -14.17 3.79
N ASN A 180 4.71 -14.37 4.34
CA ASN A 180 4.94 -14.25 5.77
C ASN A 180 5.78 -13.00 6.06
N PRO A 181 5.21 -11.95 6.65
CA PRO A 181 5.93 -10.69 6.89
C PRO A 181 7.06 -10.81 7.91
N LYS A 182 7.06 -11.89 8.72
CA LYS A 182 8.10 -12.18 9.72
C LYS A 182 9.18 -13.14 9.22
N ALA A 183 8.98 -13.76 8.05
CA ALA A 183 9.94 -14.71 7.53
C ALA A 183 11.25 -14.02 7.13
N MET A 184 12.36 -14.70 7.37
CA MET A 184 13.67 -14.28 6.84
C MET A 184 13.88 -14.75 5.40
N THR A 185 12.99 -15.57 4.89
CA THR A 185 12.98 -16.10 3.52
C THR A 185 12.08 -15.25 2.66
N TYR A 186 12.56 -14.90 1.50
CA TYR A 186 11.91 -13.95 0.57
C TYR A 186 11.00 -14.72 -0.42
N TYR A 187 9.99 -15.44 0.10
CA TYR A 187 9.08 -16.21 -0.73
C TYR A 187 7.67 -15.64 -0.69
N TYR A 188 7.08 -15.59 -1.86
CA TYR A 188 5.67 -15.26 -2.09
C TYR A 188 4.99 -16.46 -2.73
N ILE A 189 3.78 -16.77 -2.30
CA ILE A 189 2.97 -17.83 -2.88
C ILE A 189 1.87 -17.17 -3.71
N LEU A 190 1.70 -17.64 -4.92
CA LEU A 190 0.79 -17.13 -5.93
C LEU A 190 -0.02 -18.27 -6.51
N TYR A 191 -1.15 -17.95 -7.08
CA TYR A 191 -1.92 -18.87 -7.88
C TYR A 191 -1.65 -18.61 -9.37
N ASN A 192 -1.15 -19.61 -10.08
CA ASN A 192 -1.01 -19.60 -11.52
C ASN A 192 -2.35 -20.02 -12.14
N LYS A 193 -3.08 -19.08 -12.74
CA LYS A 193 -4.39 -19.32 -13.37
C LYS A 193 -4.27 -20.19 -14.59
N THR A 194 -3.19 -20.05 -15.37
CA THR A 194 -2.94 -20.82 -16.61
C THR A 194 -2.83 -22.31 -16.32
N GLU A 195 -2.09 -22.69 -15.27
CA GLU A 195 -1.85 -24.08 -14.90
C GLU A 195 -2.72 -24.56 -13.72
N GLN A 196 -3.55 -23.68 -13.17
CA GLN A 196 -4.47 -23.95 -12.06
C GLN A 196 -3.78 -24.54 -10.83
N ARG A 197 -2.62 -23.99 -10.45
CA ARG A 197 -1.84 -24.45 -9.31
C ARG A 197 -1.17 -23.31 -8.55
N PHE A 198 -0.79 -23.59 -7.31
CA PHE A 198 0.03 -22.69 -6.55
C PHE A 198 1.49 -22.81 -6.97
N VAL A 199 2.15 -21.66 -7.06
CA VAL A 199 3.57 -21.53 -7.32
C VAL A 199 4.18 -20.63 -6.28
N TYR A 200 5.46 -20.74 -6.03
CA TYR A 200 6.17 -19.74 -5.25
C TYR A 200 7.20 -19.01 -6.11
N THR A 201 7.40 -17.75 -5.78
CA THR A 201 8.46 -16.95 -6.33
C THR A 201 9.33 -16.42 -5.19
N GLY A 202 10.63 -16.43 -5.39
CA GLY A 202 11.60 -15.94 -4.40
C GLY A 202 12.36 -14.74 -4.95
N GLY A 203 12.24 -13.60 -4.29
CA GLY A 203 13.15 -12.48 -4.50
C GLY A 203 14.41 -12.68 -3.65
N ARG A 204 15.58 -12.87 -4.23
CA ARG A 204 16.83 -12.77 -3.47
C ARG A 204 17.03 -11.32 -3.06
N ALA A 205 17.54 -11.11 -1.83
CA ALA A 205 17.86 -9.80 -1.29
C ALA A 205 18.86 -8.98 -2.15
N TYR A 206 19.38 -9.55 -3.19
CA TYR A 206 20.47 -9.01 -4.01
C TYR A 206 20.07 -8.81 -5.48
N GLY A 207 18.93 -8.18 -5.68
CA GLY A 207 18.73 -7.30 -6.85
C GLY A 207 18.75 -7.89 -8.23
N THR A 208 18.75 -9.18 -8.41
CA THR A 208 18.39 -9.72 -9.71
C THR A 208 16.94 -10.14 -9.69
N PRO A 209 16.12 -9.57 -10.56
CA PRO A 209 14.79 -10.06 -10.84
C PRO A 209 14.92 -11.37 -11.63
N ALA A 210 15.53 -12.33 -11.03
CA ALA A 210 15.34 -13.65 -11.55
C ALA A 210 13.97 -14.05 -11.06
N GLY A 211 12.94 -13.54 -11.74
CA GLY A 211 11.64 -14.10 -11.62
C GLY A 211 11.77 -15.57 -11.93
N TYR A 212 11.81 -16.37 -10.90
CA TYR A 212 11.62 -17.78 -11.09
C TYR A 212 10.48 -18.21 -10.18
N CYS A 213 9.62 -19.02 -10.72
CA CYS A 213 8.55 -19.66 -10.00
C CYS A 213 8.81 -21.15 -9.97
N ASP A 214 8.52 -21.77 -8.85
CA ASP A 214 8.58 -23.23 -8.73
C ASP A 214 7.23 -23.72 -8.22
N THR A 215 6.93 -24.98 -8.49
CA THR A 215 5.68 -25.61 -8.05
C THR A 215 5.76 -25.98 -6.58
N LEU A 216 4.71 -25.67 -5.83
CA LEU A 216 4.56 -26.20 -4.49
C LEU A 216 4.35 -27.71 -4.58
N LYS A 217 5.30 -28.48 -4.09
CA LYS A 217 5.18 -29.93 -3.98
C LYS A 217 4.58 -30.24 -2.62
N ASP A 218 3.38 -30.80 -2.61
CA ASP A 218 2.88 -31.42 -1.39
C ASP A 218 3.64 -32.74 -1.17
N THR A 219 4.36 -32.81 -0.08
CA THR A 219 5.09 -34.03 0.33
C THR A 219 4.26 -34.90 1.25
N ARG A 220 3.04 -34.49 1.57
CA ARG A 220 2.10 -35.22 2.45
C ARG A 220 0.99 -35.82 1.61
N SER A 221 0.87 -37.12 1.65
CA SER A 221 -0.16 -37.91 0.90
C SER A 221 -1.59 -37.79 1.47
N ASP A 222 -1.77 -37.09 2.60
CA ASP A 222 -2.99 -37.05 3.39
C ASP A 222 -3.66 -35.65 3.46
N VAL A 223 -3.15 -34.68 2.70
CA VAL A 223 -3.73 -33.34 2.64
C VAL A 223 -4.56 -33.19 1.36
N GLU A 224 -5.88 -33.18 1.51
CA GLU A 224 -6.76 -32.68 0.45
C GLU A 224 -6.55 -31.17 0.30
N ILE A 225 -6.02 -30.75 -0.83
CA ILE A 225 -5.99 -29.34 -1.21
C ILE A 225 -7.43 -28.97 -1.59
N PHE A 226 -8.06 -28.13 -0.78
CA PHE A 226 -9.40 -27.64 -1.09
C PHE A 226 -9.38 -26.93 -2.44
N SER A 227 -10.10 -27.50 -3.42
CA SER A 227 -10.38 -26.78 -4.66
C SER A 227 -11.42 -25.69 -4.35
N TRP A 228 -11.02 -24.46 -4.42
CA TRP A 228 -11.96 -23.34 -4.43
C TRP A 228 -12.72 -23.38 -5.77
N LYS A 229 -14.03 -23.66 -5.69
CA LYS A 229 -14.94 -23.44 -6.81
C LYS A 229 -15.52 -22.05 -6.73
#